data_4a79d69b2d51c2794cd7e255b1d20d9d
#
_entry.id   4a79d69b2d51c2794cd7e255b1d20d9d
#
_cell.length_a   1.000
_cell.length_b   1.000
_cell.length_c   1.000
_cell.angle_alpha   90.00
_cell.angle_beta   90.00
_cell.angle_gamma   90.00
#
_symmetry.space_group_name_H-M   'P 1'
#
loop_
_entity.id
_entity.type
_entity.pdbx_description
1 polymer ?
#
loop_
_entity_poly.entity_id
_entity_poly.type
_entity_poly.pdbx_seq_one_letter_code
_entity_poly.pdbx_strand_id
1 'polypeptide(L)'
;GLAAPGSTVLAGHQPSGSTYEAVTREDGRFAIPGMRVGGPYTVTASLEGFQPSVTSDVFVNLGVTSDLTLTLKTLAVSEEVTVVAQSDAVFSAARTGASTAISRETLASLPTLGNRLQDFTRLTPQAAGTSFGGVDNRLNNITVDGSYFNNSFGLAGSPGDRTGVAPISLSAIEAVQVNIAPYDVRQGNFVGAGVNSVTRSGSNAFRGSAFYQWKNDGLVGTEAKGLTYNPGTFDFHNAGGWVSGPVVKNKLFFFFNFEDEANTQPGTTFRANNGGETVAGNTTRVLASDLQALSSFMKSTFNDDTGPYQDYQFETPARRYLFRADYNLNSTNKV
;
A
#
# COMPACT_ATOMS: atom_id res chain seq x y z
N GLY A 1 13.61 -26.91 -26.86
CA GLY A 1 15.05 -26.62 -26.94
C GLY A 1 15.83 -27.47 -25.96
N LEU A 2 17.13 -27.58 -26.15
CA LEU A 2 18.03 -28.25 -25.20
C LEU A 2 18.33 -27.31 -24.03
N ALA A 3 18.59 -27.87 -22.83
CA ALA A 3 19.06 -27.12 -21.71
C ALA A 3 20.43 -26.48 -22.00
N ALA A 4 20.67 -25.27 -21.52
CA ALA A 4 21.95 -24.56 -21.66
C ALA A 4 22.57 -24.37 -20.26
N PRO A 5 23.22 -25.39 -19.70
CA PRO A 5 23.86 -25.31 -18.39
C PRO A 5 25.09 -24.41 -18.41
N GLY A 6 25.42 -23.78 -17.29
CA GLY A 6 26.59 -22.90 -17.16
C GLY A 6 26.44 -21.54 -17.85
N SER A 7 25.24 -21.20 -18.36
CA SER A 7 24.99 -19.86 -18.91
C SER A 7 24.93 -18.84 -17.78
N THR A 8 25.58 -17.69 -17.96
CA THR A 8 25.46 -16.54 -17.04
C THR A 8 24.23 -15.74 -17.39
N VAL A 9 23.37 -15.51 -16.41
CA VAL A 9 22.17 -14.65 -16.52
C VAL A 9 22.37 -13.40 -15.68
N LEU A 10 22.37 -12.24 -16.32
CA LEU A 10 22.55 -10.93 -15.69
C LEU A 10 21.26 -10.12 -15.80
N ALA A 11 20.69 -9.72 -14.68
CA ALA A 11 19.53 -8.84 -14.65
C ALA A 11 19.96 -7.44 -14.17
N GLY A 12 19.88 -6.45 -15.06
CA GLY A 12 20.22 -5.04 -14.78
C GLY A 12 18.98 -4.21 -14.52
N HIS A 13 18.83 -3.63 -13.34
CA HIS A 13 17.76 -2.69 -13.01
C HIS A 13 18.09 -1.32 -13.62
N GLN A 14 17.43 -0.92 -14.68
CA GLN A 14 17.76 0.29 -15.42
C GLN A 14 17.68 1.57 -14.57
N PRO A 15 16.65 1.78 -13.72
CA PRO A 15 16.55 3.02 -12.95
C PRO A 15 17.66 3.25 -11.92
N SER A 16 18.22 2.18 -11.33
CA SER A 16 19.25 2.29 -10.28
C SER A 16 20.65 1.80 -10.70
N GLY A 17 20.78 1.17 -11.87
CA GLY A 17 22.02 0.51 -12.27
C GLY A 17 22.40 -0.70 -11.43
N SER A 18 21.50 -1.20 -10.56
CA SER A 18 21.75 -2.40 -9.77
C SER A 18 21.75 -3.63 -10.67
N THR A 19 22.71 -4.52 -10.49
CA THR A 19 22.83 -5.77 -11.25
C THR A 19 22.67 -6.98 -10.34
N TYR A 20 22.05 -8.03 -10.87
CA TYR A 20 21.84 -9.31 -10.20
C TYR A 20 22.27 -10.42 -11.16
N GLU A 21 22.94 -11.43 -10.65
CA GLU A 21 23.54 -12.48 -11.47
C GLU A 21 23.17 -13.87 -10.96
N ALA A 22 22.97 -14.79 -11.88
CA ALA A 22 22.85 -16.22 -11.59
C ALA A 22 23.47 -17.02 -12.74
N VAL A 23 23.84 -18.28 -12.44
CA VAL A 23 24.29 -19.24 -13.43
C VAL A 23 23.26 -20.33 -13.56
N THR A 24 22.99 -20.77 -14.80
CA THR A 24 22.03 -21.85 -15.07
C THR A 24 22.56 -23.19 -14.57
N ARG A 25 21.67 -24.00 -13.99
CA ARG A 25 21.94 -25.35 -13.50
C ARG A 25 22.02 -26.34 -14.66
N GLU A 26 22.27 -27.61 -14.36
CA GLU A 26 22.34 -28.70 -15.33
C GLU A 26 21.05 -28.84 -16.19
N ASP A 27 19.90 -28.51 -15.62
CA ASP A 27 18.60 -28.51 -16.29
C ASP A 27 18.32 -27.23 -17.11
N GLY A 28 19.27 -26.30 -17.19
CA GLY A 28 19.15 -25.01 -17.87
C GLY A 28 18.32 -23.98 -17.10
N ARG A 29 17.86 -24.27 -15.88
CA ARG A 29 17.08 -23.34 -15.06
C ARG A 29 17.99 -22.43 -14.25
N PHE A 30 17.51 -21.21 -14.00
CA PHE A 30 18.13 -20.24 -13.11
C PHE A 30 17.11 -19.63 -12.14
N ALA A 31 17.58 -19.06 -11.06
CA ALA A 31 16.77 -18.28 -10.14
C ALA A 31 17.60 -17.12 -9.57
N ILE A 32 17.04 -15.92 -9.59
CA ILE A 32 17.65 -14.72 -9.01
C ILE A 32 16.71 -14.23 -7.89
N PRO A 33 16.92 -14.64 -6.64
CA PRO A 33 16.13 -14.18 -5.51
C PRO A 33 16.56 -12.80 -5.03
N GLY A 34 15.69 -12.11 -4.26
CA GLY A 34 16.03 -10.86 -3.59
C GLY A 34 16.18 -9.66 -4.53
N MET A 35 15.59 -9.72 -5.72
CA MET A 35 15.58 -8.59 -6.65
C MET A 35 14.69 -7.47 -6.10
N ARG A 36 15.05 -6.23 -6.40
CA ARG A 36 14.23 -5.04 -6.08
C ARG A 36 12.89 -5.13 -6.83
N VAL A 37 11.80 -4.85 -6.13
CA VAL A 37 10.46 -4.76 -6.75
C VAL A 37 10.40 -3.57 -7.70
N GLY A 38 9.65 -3.71 -8.78
CA GLY A 38 9.52 -2.73 -9.86
C GLY A 38 10.37 -3.08 -11.08
N GLY A 39 10.85 -2.07 -11.78
CA GLY A 39 11.62 -2.19 -13.02
C GLY A 39 11.68 -0.87 -13.77
N PRO A 40 11.96 -0.88 -15.07
CA PRO A 40 12.26 -2.06 -15.91
C PRO A 40 13.66 -2.66 -15.66
N TYR A 41 13.75 -3.95 -15.88
CA TYR A 41 15.00 -4.68 -15.93
C TYR A 41 15.35 -5.06 -17.37
N THR A 42 16.64 -5.11 -17.66
CA THR A 42 17.17 -5.82 -18.84
C THR A 42 17.83 -7.11 -18.37
N VAL A 43 17.34 -8.25 -18.88
CA VAL A 43 17.88 -9.57 -18.54
C VAL A 43 18.64 -10.10 -19.74
N THR A 44 19.93 -10.42 -19.55
CA THR A 44 20.84 -10.93 -20.56
C THR A 44 21.33 -12.30 -20.16
N ALA A 45 21.12 -13.28 -21.02
CA ALA A 45 21.77 -14.60 -20.89
C ALA A 45 22.94 -14.71 -21.87
N SER A 46 24.08 -15.21 -21.39
CA SER A 46 25.29 -15.42 -22.19
C SER A 46 25.92 -16.78 -21.91
N LEU A 47 26.42 -17.40 -22.96
CA LEU A 47 27.17 -18.64 -22.93
C LEU A 47 28.24 -18.61 -24.02
N GLU A 48 29.43 -19.10 -23.72
CA GLU A 48 30.53 -19.15 -24.69
C GLU A 48 30.12 -19.97 -25.93
N GLY A 49 30.38 -19.44 -27.13
CA GLY A 49 29.97 -20.04 -28.37
C GLY A 49 28.53 -19.74 -28.87
N PHE A 50 27.78 -18.97 -28.07
CA PHE A 50 26.40 -18.56 -28.36
C PHE A 50 26.27 -17.04 -28.44
N GLN A 51 25.27 -16.60 -29.20
CA GLN A 51 24.86 -15.20 -29.25
C GLN A 51 24.10 -14.87 -27.93
N PRO A 52 24.42 -13.75 -27.24
CA PRO A 52 23.69 -13.33 -26.06
C PRO A 52 22.19 -13.11 -26.37
N SER A 53 21.34 -13.59 -25.48
CA SER A 53 19.89 -13.35 -25.53
C SER A 53 19.54 -12.25 -24.57
N VAL A 54 18.85 -11.19 -25.04
CA VAL A 54 18.49 -10.01 -24.24
C VAL A 54 16.98 -9.86 -24.20
N THR A 55 16.41 -9.69 -23.02
CA THR A 55 14.99 -9.36 -22.81
C THR A 55 14.91 -8.07 -22.01
N SER A 56 14.29 -7.04 -22.58
CA SER A 56 14.06 -5.74 -21.93
C SER A 56 12.67 -5.67 -21.32
N ASP A 57 12.45 -4.59 -20.54
CA ASP A 57 11.15 -4.25 -19.96
C ASP A 57 10.55 -5.33 -19.04
N VAL A 58 11.42 -6.06 -18.35
CA VAL A 58 11.01 -7.04 -17.34
C VAL A 58 10.71 -6.34 -16.03
N PHE A 59 9.53 -6.61 -15.45
CA PHE A 59 9.11 -6.08 -14.15
C PHE A 59 9.04 -7.18 -13.11
N VAL A 60 9.50 -6.86 -11.89
CA VAL A 60 9.48 -7.77 -10.74
C VAL A 60 8.39 -7.32 -9.78
N ASN A 61 7.40 -8.18 -9.55
CA ASN A 61 6.31 -7.93 -8.61
C ASN A 61 6.58 -8.56 -7.25
N LEU A 62 6.07 -7.94 -6.20
CA LEU A 62 6.23 -8.43 -4.83
C LEU A 62 5.55 -9.80 -4.68
N GLY A 63 6.33 -10.79 -4.24
CA GLY A 63 5.85 -12.14 -3.94
C GLY A 63 5.37 -12.95 -5.14
N VAL A 64 5.71 -12.52 -6.36
CA VAL A 64 5.40 -13.24 -7.60
C VAL A 64 6.70 -13.53 -8.34
N THR A 65 6.88 -14.77 -8.75
CA THR A 65 8.01 -15.14 -9.62
C THR A 65 7.73 -14.68 -11.05
N SER A 66 8.68 -13.97 -11.64
CA SER A 66 8.64 -13.63 -13.07
C SER A 66 9.34 -14.74 -13.84
N ASP A 67 8.58 -15.54 -14.58
CA ASP A 67 9.11 -16.64 -15.38
C ASP A 67 9.58 -16.11 -16.74
N LEU A 68 10.86 -16.35 -17.06
CA LEU A 68 11.47 -15.93 -18.32
C LEU A 68 12.05 -17.14 -19.03
N THR A 69 11.81 -17.23 -20.33
CA THR A 69 12.46 -18.20 -21.22
C THR A 69 13.41 -17.45 -22.14
N LEU A 70 14.72 -17.71 -21.98
CA LEU A 70 15.77 -17.09 -22.77
C LEU A 70 16.33 -18.13 -23.73
N THR A 71 16.31 -17.84 -25.03
CA THR A 71 16.81 -18.79 -26.05
C THR A 71 18.15 -18.29 -26.58
N LEU A 72 19.20 -19.08 -26.39
CA LEU A 72 20.53 -18.82 -26.94
C LEU A 72 20.64 -19.43 -28.33
N LYS A 73 21.12 -18.67 -29.30
CA LYS A 73 21.40 -19.09 -30.68
C LYS A 73 22.89 -19.28 -30.86
N THR A 74 23.31 -20.25 -31.65
CA THR A 74 24.71 -20.42 -32.03
C THR A 74 25.20 -19.24 -32.88
N LEU A 75 26.46 -18.87 -32.75
CA LEU A 75 27.05 -17.70 -33.43
C LEU A 75 26.93 -17.72 -34.97
N ALA A 76 26.53 -18.84 -35.58
CA ALA A 76 26.44 -19.01 -37.02
C ALA A 76 25.15 -18.46 -37.69
N VAL A 77 24.17 -17.96 -36.92
CA VAL A 77 22.88 -17.46 -37.46
C VAL A 77 22.56 -16.09 -36.89
N SER A 78 22.66 -15.07 -37.74
CA SER A 78 22.30 -13.68 -37.40
C SER A 78 20.84 -13.41 -37.72
N GLU A 79 19.95 -13.46 -36.70
CA GLU A 79 18.66 -12.78 -36.70
C GLU A 79 18.37 -12.29 -35.28
N GLU A 80 18.15 -11.00 -35.18
CA GLU A 80 17.79 -10.36 -33.89
C GLU A 80 16.31 -10.57 -33.64
N VAL A 81 15.97 -11.37 -32.62
CA VAL A 81 14.58 -11.52 -32.17
C VAL A 81 14.48 -10.98 -30.76
N THR A 82 13.92 -9.78 -30.63
CA THR A 82 13.53 -9.20 -29.34
C THR A 82 12.22 -9.86 -28.90
N VAL A 83 12.25 -10.70 -27.87
CA VAL A 83 11.03 -11.27 -27.27
C VAL A 83 10.66 -10.41 -26.09
N VAL A 84 9.57 -9.67 -26.19
CA VAL A 84 8.95 -8.97 -25.05
C VAL A 84 8.00 -9.94 -24.37
N ALA A 85 8.38 -10.48 -23.23
CA ALA A 85 7.51 -11.30 -22.40
C ALA A 85 6.81 -10.41 -21.36
N GLN A 86 5.58 -10.00 -21.63
CA GLN A 86 4.69 -9.53 -20.57
C GLN A 86 4.12 -10.76 -19.86
N SER A 87 4.66 -11.10 -18.67
CA SER A 87 4.03 -12.09 -17.81
C SER A 87 2.87 -11.41 -17.10
N ASP A 88 1.64 -11.86 -17.38
CA ASP A 88 0.47 -11.46 -16.60
C ASP A 88 0.59 -12.07 -15.19
N ALA A 89 0.83 -11.22 -14.18
CA ALA A 89 0.99 -11.62 -12.80
C ALA A 89 -0.25 -12.35 -12.23
N VAL A 90 -1.41 -12.19 -12.86
CA VAL A 90 -2.68 -12.83 -12.44
C VAL A 90 -2.70 -14.31 -12.80
N PHE A 91 -2.06 -14.72 -13.90
CA PHE A 91 -2.11 -16.09 -14.43
C PHE A 91 -0.79 -16.86 -14.31
N SER A 92 0.16 -16.39 -13.49
CA SER A 92 1.43 -17.10 -13.32
C SER A 92 1.23 -18.48 -12.65
N ALA A 93 1.75 -19.53 -13.28
CA ALA A 93 1.74 -20.89 -12.73
C ALA A 93 2.57 -21.06 -11.44
N ALA A 94 3.45 -20.10 -11.13
CA ALA A 94 4.25 -20.07 -9.91
C ALA A 94 3.50 -19.52 -8.68
N ARG A 95 2.23 -19.10 -8.84
CA ARG A 95 1.41 -18.68 -7.69
C ARG A 95 1.02 -19.88 -6.84
N THR A 96 1.59 -19.96 -5.65
CA THR A 96 1.23 -20.95 -4.64
C THR A 96 0.44 -20.26 -3.54
N GLY A 97 -0.81 -20.71 -3.30
CA GLY A 97 -1.69 -20.14 -2.30
C GLY A 97 -2.53 -18.96 -2.79
N ALA A 98 -3.46 -18.49 -1.92
CA ALA A 98 -4.32 -17.34 -2.19
C ALA A 98 -3.57 -16.04 -1.89
N SER A 99 -3.04 -15.39 -2.92
CA SER A 99 -2.34 -14.11 -2.79
C SER A 99 -2.85 -13.09 -3.81
N THR A 100 -2.88 -11.82 -3.41
CA THR A 100 -3.16 -10.68 -4.28
C THR A 100 -1.95 -9.77 -4.29
N ALA A 101 -1.34 -9.57 -5.46
CA ALA A 101 -0.26 -8.62 -5.65
C ALA A 101 -0.82 -7.33 -6.28
N ILE A 102 -0.45 -6.20 -5.72
CA ILE A 102 -0.92 -4.87 -6.13
C ILE A 102 0.33 -4.06 -6.46
N SER A 103 0.52 -3.80 -7.76
CA SER A 103 1.65 -3.03 -8.26
C SER A 103 1.42 -1.52 -8.08
N ARG A 104 2.45 -0.75 -8.28
CA ARG A 104 2.40 0.71 -8.26
C ARG A 104 1.46 1.29 -9.32
N GLU A 105 1.43 0.71 -10.52
CA GLU A 105 0.53 1.12 -11.59
C GLU A 105 -0.93 0.94 -11.16
N THR A 106 -1.24 -0.18 -10.50
CA THR A 106 -2.57 -0.43 -9.92
C THR A 106 -2.89 0.57 -8.81
N LEU A 107 -1.93 0.85 -7.91
CA LEU A 107 -2.08 1.86 -6.85
C LEU A 107 -2.33 3.27 -7.42
N ALA A 108 -1.72 3.61 -8.56
CA ALA A 108 -1.86 4.92 -9.19
C ALA A 108 -3.14 5.06 -10.03
N SER A 109 -3.67 3.96 -10.58
CA SER A 109 -4.80 3.98 -11.52
C SER A 109 -6.15 3.83 -10.85
N LEU A 110 -6.21 3.21 -9.67
CA LEU A 110 -7.48 2.96 -8.99
C LEU A 110 -7.90 4.14 -8.11
N PRO A 111 -9.16 4.56 -8.17
CA PRO A 111 -9.67 5.61 -7.31
C PRO A 111 -9.73 5.14 -5.86
N THR A 112 -9.32 6.00 -4.94
CA THR A 112 -9.42 5.78 -3.51
C THR A 112 -10.34 6.81 -2.86
N LEU A 113 -11.04 6.41 -1.82
CA LEU A 113 -11.89 7.32 -1.04
C LEU A 113 -11.11 8.02 0.08
N GLY A 114 -10.10 7.36 0.62
CA GLY A 114 -9.34 7.83 1.77
C GLY A 114 -7.84 7.90 1.55
N ASN A 115 -7.35 7.56 0.37
CA ASN A 115 -5.90 7.44 0.06
C ASN A 115 -5.17 6.51 1.04
N ARG A 116 -5.80 5.37 1.37
CA ARG A 116 -5.34 4.43 2.39
C ARG A 116 -5.01 3.07 1.80
N LEU A 117 -4.11 2.35 2.44
CA LEU A 117 -3.75 0.98 2.05
C LEU A 117 -4.98 0.06 2.04
N GLN A 118 -5.92 0.24 2.97
CA GLN A 118 -7.16 -0.56 3.05
C GLN A 118 -8.04 -0.40 1.81
N ASP A 119 -7.98 0.73 1.11
CA ASP A 119 -8.72 0.92 -0.14
C ASP A 119 -8.29 -0.07 -1.23
N PHE A 120 -7.06 -0.58 -1.15
CA PHE A 120 -6.49 -1.52 -2.10
C PHE A 120 -6.56 -2.97 -1.61
N THR A 121 -6.43 -3.21 -0.31
CA THR A 121 -6.53 -4.59 0.22
C THR A 121 -7.90 -5.21 -0.03
N ARG A 122 -8.94 -4.39 -0.22
CA ARG A 122 -10.28 -4.83 -0.64
C ARG A 122 -10.34 -5.48 -2.03
N LEU A 123 -9.27 -5.34 -2.85
CA LEU A 123 -9.14 -6.08 -4.13
C LEU A 123 -8.92 -7.57 -3.90
N THR A 124 -8.57 -7.97 -2.69
CA THR A 124 -8.49 -9.37 -2.29
C THR A 124 -9.91 -9.93 -2.14
N PRO A 125 -10.29 -11.00 -2.85
CA PRO A 125 -11.67 -11.51 -2.84
C PRO A 125 -12.21 -11.88 -1.45
N GLN A 126 -11.32 -12.25 -0.52
CA GLN A 126 -11.67 -12.61 0.86
C GLN A 126 -11.72 -11.41 1.82
N ALA A 127 -11.49 -10.19 1.33
CA ALA A 127 -11.49 -8.99 2.16
C ALA A 127 -12.92 -8.44 2.37
N ALA A 128 -13.21 -8.08 3.63
CA ALA A 128 -14.38 -7.29 4.01
C ALA A 128 -13.91 -6.15 4.93
N GLY A 129 -13.65 -4.96 4.35
CA GLY A 129 -12.97 -3.87 5.04
C GLY A 129 -11.53 -4.25 5.41
N THR A 130 -11.22 -4.26 6.71
CA THR A 130 -9.91 -4.68 7.26
C THR A 130 -9.90 -6.14 7.73
N SER A 131 -11.03 -6.85 7.64
CA SER A 131 -11.16 -8.27 7.93
C SER A 131 -10.85 -9.11 6.70
N PHE A 132 -10.16 -10.23 6.86
CA PHE A 132 -9.89 -11.20 5.81
C PHE A 132 -10.40 -12.57 6.23
N GLY A 133 -11.19 -13.21 5.36
CA GLY A 133 -11.79 -14.51 5.65
C GLY A 133 -12.75 -14.52 6.84
N GLY A 134 -13.33 -13.37 7.20
CA GLY A 134 -14.22 -13.21 8.35
C GLY A 134 -13.52 -13.14 9.72
N VAL A 135 -12.19 -13.06 9.72
CA VAL A 135 -11.39 -12.99 10.96
C VAL A 135 -11.19 -11.54 11.38
N ASP A 136 -11.10 -11.28 12.69
CA ASP A 136 -10.83 -9.95 13.25
C ASP A 136 -9.50 -9.38 12.71
N ASN A 137 -9.47 -8.08 12.39
CA ASN A 137 -8.30 -7.41 11.82
C ASN A 137 -7.05 -7.44 12.72
N ARG A 138 -7.22 -7.63 14.04
CA ARG A 138 -6.11 -7.80 14.99
C ARG A 138 -5.29 -9.06 14.76
N LEU A 139 -5.85 -10.01 14.01
CA LEU A 139 -5.22 -11.27 13.67
C LEU A 139 -4.55 -11.24 12.29
N ASN A 140 -4.44 -10.08 11.66
CA ASN A 140 -3.63 -9.86 10.48
C ASN A 140 -2.19 -9.55 10.87
N ASN A 141 -1.27 -9.84 9.97
CA ASN A 141 0.13 -9.44 10.10
C ASN A 141 0.47 -8.42 9.02
N ILE A 142 0.79 -7.20 9.43
CA ILE A 142 1.16 -6.12 8.53
C ILE A 142 2.67 -5.92 8.61
N THR A 143 3.34 -5.95 7.46
CA THR A 143 4.77 -5.69 7.37
C THR A 143 5.06 -4.56 6.39
N VAL A 144 6.07 -3.77 6.70
CA VAL A 144 6.62 -2.73 5.84
C VAL A 144 8.12 -2.98 5.69
N ASP A 145 8.59 -3.19 4.48
CA ASP A 145 9.97 -3.58 4.17
C ASP A 145 10.48 -4.76 5.02
N GLY A 146 9.59 -5.73 5.29
CA GLY A 146 9.88 -6.93 6.08
C GLY A 146 9.80 -6.74 7.61
N SER A 147 9.64 -5.52 8.11
CA SER A 147 9.48 -5.24 9.54
C SER A 147 8.01 -5.30 9.93
N TYR A 148 7.71 -5.85 11.12
CA TYR A 148 6.35 -5.90 11.64
C TYR A 148 5.82 -4.50 11.96
N PHE A 149 4.60 -4.24 11.51
CA PHE A 149 3.92 -2.97 11.68
C PHE A 149 2.53 -3.14 12.29
N ASN A 150 2.41 -4.06 13.25
CA ASN A 150 1.19 -4.39 13.96
C ASN A 150 1.04 -3.52 15.21
N ASN A 151 -0.20 -3.39 15.68
CA ASN A 151 -0.44 -2.80 16.98
C ASN A 151 -0.05 -3.80 18.10
N SER A 152 1.03 -3.48 18.82
CA SER A 152 1.60 -4.37 19.85
C SER A 152 0.70 -4.57 21.07
N PHE A 153 -0.32 -3.72 21.27
CA PHE A 153 -1.24 -3.82 22.39
C PHE A 153 -2.48 -4.68 22.11
N GLY A 154 -2.63 -5.21 20.89
CA GLY A 154 -3.78 -6.04 20.50
C GLY A 154 -5.12 -5.30 20.47
N LEU A 155 -5.11 -3.97 20.47
CA LEU A 155 -6.32 -3.15 20.47
C LEU A 155 -6.86 -2.91 19.04
N ALA A 156 -6.02 -3.06 18.03
CA ALA A 156 -6.31 -2.87 16.63
C ALA A 156 -5.33 -3.68 15.77
N GLY A 157 -5.57 -3.80 14.47
CA GLY A 157 -4.68 -4.51 13.54
C GLY A 157 -3.39 -3.74 13.30
N SER A 158 -3.48 -2.45 13.01
CA SER A 158 -2.33 -1.57 12.76
C SER A 158 -2.36 -0.33 13.66
N PRO A 159 -1.21 0.36 13.82
CA PRO A 159 -1.19 1.68 14.43
C PRO A 159 -2.15 2.63 13.68
N GLY A 160 -2.94 3.39 14.43
CA GLY A 160 -3.90 4.34 13.86
C GLY A 160 -5.26 3.78 13.44
N ASP A 161 -5.49 2.46 13.43
CA ASP A 161 -6.76 1.85 13.03
C ASP A 161 -7.97 2.40 13.80
N ARG A 162 -7.83 2.63 15.10
CA ARG A 162 -8.91 3.14 15.98
C ARG A 162 -9.33 4.57 15.63
N THR A 163 -8.40 5.38 15.18
CA THR A 163 -8.65 6.77 14.76
C THR A 163 -8.86 6.88 13.26
N GLY A 164 -8.75 5.77 12.54
CA GLY A 164 -8.84 5.74 11.09
C GLY A 164 -7.66 6.41 10.38
N VAL A 165 -6.53 6.60 11.05
CA VAL A 165 -5.31 7.17 10.49
C VAL A 165 -4.50 6.08 9.80
N ALA A 166 -4.04 6.33 8.58
CA ALA A 166 -3.11 5.42 7.92
C ALA A 166 -1.73 5.47 8.59
N PRO A 167 -1.12 4.33 8.91
CA PRO A 167 0.18 4.30 9.58
C PRO A 167 1.33 4.71 8.66
N ILE A 168 1.16 4.58 7.36
CA ILE A 168 2.13 4.95 6.33
C ILE A 168 1.40 5.64 5.17
N SER A 169 2.05 6.62 4.55
CA SER A 169 1.52 7.29 3.36
C SER A 169 1.45 6.33 2.18
N LEU A 170 0.31 6.32 1.48
CA LEU A 170 0.17 5.54 0.26
C LEU A 170 1.17 5.98 -0.82
N SER A 171 1.51 7.26 -0.87
CA SER A 171 2.49 7.81 -1.81
C SER A 171 3.92 7.29 -1.57
N ALA A 172 4.18 6.69 -0.41
CA ALA A 172 5.45 6.06 -0.07
C ALA A 172 5.53 4.58 -0.46
N ILE A 173 4.42 3.96 -0.88
CA ILE A 173 4.35 2.53 -1.17
C ILE A 173 4.65 2.27 -2.65
N GLU A 174 5.49 1.27 -2.91
CA GLU A 174 5.82 0.78 -4.25
C GLU A 174 4.94 -0.40 -4.66
N ALA A 175 4.74 -1.35 -3.75
CA ALA A 175 3.92 -2.53 -4.00
C ALA A 175 3.34 -3.08 -2.70
N VAL A 176 2.21 -3.77 -2.83
CA VAL A 176 1.54 -4.47 -1.72
C VAL A 176 1.24 -5.90 -2.13
N GLN A 177 1.44 -6.83 -1.22
CA GLN A 177 1.00 -8.21 -1.36
C GLN A 177 0.12 -8.59 -0.18
N VAL A 178 -1.04 -9.18 -0.48
CA VAL A 178 -1.94 -9.74 0.53
C VAL A 178 -1.93 -11.26 0.39
N ASN A 179 -1.54 -11.98 1.43
CA ASN A 179 -1.48 -13.44 1.48
C ASN A 179 -2.48 -13.97 2.50
N ILE A 180 -3.39 -14.83 2.06
CA ILE A 180 -4.39 -15.46 2.94
C ILE A 180 -3.90 -16.84 3.41
N ALA A 181 -3.35 -17.64 2.51
CA ALA A 181 -2.86 -18.99 2.81
C ALA A 181 -1.55 -19.24 2.06
N PRO A 182 -0.42 -18.64 2.49
CA PRO A 182 0.86 -18.87 1.85
C PRO A 182 1.39 -20.27 2.18
N TYR A 183 2.02 -20.89 1.19
CA TYR A 183 2.81 -22.11 1.39
C TYR A 183 4.26 -21.82 1.79
N ASP A 184 4.67 -20.55 1.78
CA ASP A 184 6.01 -20.15 2.19
C ASP A 184 6.10 -20.13 3.73
N VAL A 185 6.92 -21.01 4.30
CA VAL A 185 7.12 -21.17 5.75
C VAL A 185 7.71 -19.93 6.43
N ARG A 186 8.27 -18.98 5.67
CA ARG A 186 8.76 -17.69 6.20
C ARG A 186 7.64 -16.70 6.48
N GLN A 187 6.46 -16.93 5.91
CA GLN A 187 5.28 -16.09 6.11
C GLN A 187 4.40 -16.70 7.20
N GLY A 188 4.12 -15.92 8.22
CA GLY A 188 3.33 -16.37 9.36
C GLY A 188 2.91 -15.22 10.25
N ASN A 189 2.60 -15.55 11.49
CA ASN A 189 2.14 -14.61 12.53
C ASN A 189 0.77 -13.97 12.20
N PHE A 190 -0.11 -14.69 11.51
CA PHE A 190 -1.48 -14.27 11.23
C PHE A 190 -2.44 -15.46 11.12
N VAL A 191 -3.71 -15.19 11.34
CA VAL A 191 -4.83 -16.10 11.10
C VAL A 191 -5.72 -15.57 9.97
N GLY A 192 -5.79 -14.25 9.81
CA GLY A 192 -6.49 -13.57 8.74
C GLY A 192 -5.64 -13.47 7.47
N ALA A 193 -4.87 -12.42 7.36
CA ALA A 193 -3.98 -12.18 6.22
C ALA A 193 -2.61 -11.64 6.64
N GLY A 194 -1.58 -11.97 5.86
CA GLY A 194 -0.32 -11.26 5.81
C GLY A 194 -0.38 -10.16 4.75
N VAL A 195 -0.27 -8.90 5.18
CA VAL A 195 -0.23 -7.73 4.28
C VAL A 195 1.21 -7.20 4.26
N ASN A 196 1.91 -7.48 3.18
CA ASN A 196 3.30 -7.08 3.01
C ASN A 196 3.38 -5.88 2.09
N SER A 197 3.99 -4.79 2.55
CA SER A 197 4.19 -3.58 1.78
C SER A 197 5.69 -3.33 1.58
N VAL A 198 6.06 -2.86 0.40
CA VAL A 198 7.42 -2.41 0.11
C VAL A 198 7.37 -0.92 -0.19
N THR A 199 8.27 -0.16 0.45
CA THR A 199 8.35 1.28 0.25
C THR A 199 9.14 1.60 -1.02
N ARG A 200 8.87 2.80 -1.55
CA ARG A 200 9.57 3.33 -2.73
C ARG A 200 11.02 3.63 -2.41
N SER A 201 11.85 3.54 -3.43
CA SER A 201 13.27 3.86 -3.34
C SER A 201 13.68 4.89 -4.37
N GLY A 202 14.88 5.45 -4.21
CA GLY A 202 15.48 6.35 -5.18
C GLY A 202 15.99 5.64 -6.44
N SER A 203 16.29 6.43 -7.46
CA SER A 203 16.85 6.01 -8.73
C SER A 203 17.91 7.00 -9.20
N ASN A 204 18.50 6.76 -10.39
CA ASN A 204 19.49 7.68 -10.99
C ASN A 204 18.88 9.01 -11.49
N ALA A 205 17.56 9.12 -11.48
CA ALA A 205 16.85 10.34 -11.84
C ALA A 205 16.15 10.92 -10.60
N PHE A 206 16.22 12.24 -10.43
CA PHE A 206 15.40 12.93 -9.45
C PHE A 206 13.93 12.86 -9.88
N ARG A 207 13.09 12.46 -8.96
CA ARG A 207 11.64 12.38 -9.14
C ARG A 207 10.95 12.90 -7.90
N GLY A 208 9.78 13.47 -8.07
CA GLY A 208 8.97 13.96 -6.97
C GLY A 208 7.52 14.16 -7.37
N SER A 209 6.68 14.25 -6.38
CA SER A 209 5.26 14.58 -6.53
C SER A 209 4.78 15.29 -5.30
N ALA A 210 3.85 16.21 -5.46
CA ALA A 210 3.11 16.83 -4.38
C ALA A 210 1.62 16.72 -4.67
N PHE A 211 0.83 16.62 -3.62
CA PHE A 211 -0.62 16.55 -3.72
C PHE A 211 -1.27 17.35 -2.60
N TYR A 212 -2.50 17.77 -2.86
CA TYR A 212 -3.39 18.36 -1.88
C TYR A 212 -4.81 17.83 -2.12
N GLN A 213 -5.41 17.28 -1.08
CA GLN A 213 -6.79 16.79 -1.08
C GLN A 213 -7.59 17.54 -0.03
N TRP A 214 -8.79 17.91 -0.39
CA TRP A 214 -9.68 18.62 0.50
C TRP A 214 -11.13 18.23 0.24
N LYS A 215 -11.90 18.08 1.29
CA LYS A 215 -13.36 17.89 1.26
C LYS A 215 -13.97 18.42 2.54
N ASN A 216 -15.17 18.98 2.43
CA ASN A 216 -15.97 19.44 3.56
C ASN A 216 -17.46 19.20 3.35
N ASP A 217 -18.25 19.48 4.38
CA ASP A 217 -19.70 19.33 4.34
C ASP A 217 -20.36 20.23 3.28
N GLY A 218 -19.81 21.41 2.97
CA GLY A 218 -20.32 22.30 1.94
C GLY A 218 -20.25 21.75 0.50
N LEU A 219 -19.45 20.69 0.27
CA LEU A 219 -19.35 20.00 -1.02
C LEU A 219 -20.29 18.78 -1.12
N VAL A 220 -21.04 18.47 -0.07
CA VAL A 220 -21.96 17.32 -0.03
C VAL A 220 -23.38 17.78 -0.26
N GLY A 221 -24.12 17.05 -1.12
CA GLY A 221 -25.55 17.30 -1.31
C GLY A 221 -26.34 17.01 -0.04
N THR A 222 -27.31 17.85 0.26
CA THR A 222 -28.19 17.75 1.43
C THR A 222 -29.55 17.12 1.13
N GLU A 223 -29.81 16.76 -0.13
CA GLU A 223 -31.06 16.13 -0.56
C GLU A 223 -30.79 14.84 -1.36
N ALA A 224 -31.52 13.79 -1.03
CA ALA A 224 -31.52 12.53 -1.78
C ALA A 224 -32.94 11.94 -1.82
N LYS A 225 -33.46 11.65 -3.00
CA LYS A 225 -34.79 11.04 -3.20
C LYS A 225 -35.93 11.83 -2.50
N GLY A 226 -35.84 13.16 -2.46
CA GLY A 226 -36.83 14.01 -1.79
C GLY A 226 -36.74 14.02 -0.25
N LEU A 227 -35.71 13.45 0.32
CA LEU A 227 -35.42 13.50 1.75
C LEU A 227 -34.25 14.45 2.00
N THR A 228 -34.40 15.32 2.97
CA THR A 228 -33.31 16.17 3.45
C THR A 228 -32.41 15.38 4.37
N TYR A 229 -31.11 15.46 4.12
CA TYR A 229 -30.06 14.83 4.89
C TYR A 229 -29.09 15.87 5.45
N ASN A 230 -28.74 15.75 6.73
CA ASN A 230 -27.71 16.56 7.34
C ASN A 230 -26.42 15.73 7.46
N PRO A 231 -25.36 16.03 6.70
CA PRO A 231 -24.09 15.31 6.79
C PRO A 231 -23.31 15.59 8.11
N GLY A 232 -23.75 16.60 8.89
CA GLY A 232 -22.97 17.16 9.99
C GLY A 232 -21.79 17.98 9.47
N THR A 233 -21.18 18.78 10.33
CA THR A 233 -20.02 19.57 9.97
C THR A 233 -18.78 18.72 9.97
N PHE A 234 -18.11 18.59 8.84
CA PHE A 234 -16.84 17.88 8.71
C PHE A 234 -15.88 18.64 7.79
N ASP A 235 -14.60 18.47 8.05
CA ASP A 235 -13.52 18.99 7.22
C ASP A 235 -12.38 17.96 7.16
N PHE A 236 -11.83 17.79 5.98
CA PHE A 236 -10.69 16.92 5.75
C PHE A 236 -9.71 17.58 4.82
N HIS A 237 -8.46 17.68 5.22
CA HIS A 237 -7.36 18.01 4.33
C HIS A 237 -6.22 17.04 4.50
N ASN A 238 -5.58 16.78 3.38
CA ASN A 238 -4.38 15.96 3.31
C ASN A 238 -3.43 16.58 2.30
N ALA A 239 -2.31 17.08 2.79
CA ALA A 239 -1.24 17.67 2.00
C ALA A 239 0.01 16.83 2.14
N GLY A 240 0.66 16.52 1.03
CA GLY A 240 1.84 15.70 1.10
C GLY A 240 2.64 15.70 -0.18
N GLY A 241 3.74 14.98 -0.12
CA GLY A 241 4.59 14.81 -1.27
C GLY A 241 5.77 13.90 -0.97
N TRP A 242 6.50 13.60 -2.01
CA TRP A 242 7.72 12.82 -1.91
C TRP A 242 8.74 13.31 -2.91
N VAL A 243 10.01 13.08 -2.59
CA VAL A 243 11.15 13.32 -3.45
C VAL A 243 12.11 12.14 -3.36
N SER A 244 12.70 11.77 -4.47
CA SER A 244 13.69 10.70 -4.54
C SER A 244 14.75 11.02 -5.59
N GLY A 245 15.92 10.41 -5.44
CA GLY A 245 17.00 10.59 -6.40
C GLY A 245 18.31 9.97 -5.96
N PRO A 246 19.38 10.18 -6.75
CA PRO A 246 20.70 9.71 -6.40
C PRO A 246 21.41 10.73 -5.49
N VAL A 247 22.00 10.25 -4.40
CA VAL A 247 23.07 10.97 -3.70
C VAL A 247 24.38 10.73 -4.48
N VAL A 248 24.61 9.47 -4.87
CA VAL A 248 25.69 9.08 -5.77
C VAL A 248 25.10 8.14 -6.83
N LYS A 249 25.22 8.51 -8.10
CA LYS A 249 24.69 7.71 -9.22
C LYS A 249 25.18 6.26 -9.17
N ASN A 250 24.29 5.31 -9.42
CA ASN A 250 24.49 3.86 -9.39
C ASN A 250 24.87 3.29 -8.01
N LYS A 251 25.04 4.12 -6.97
CA LYS A 251 25.54 3.68 -5.67
C LYS A 251 24.61 4.00 -4.52
N LEU A 252 24.29 5.26 -4.29
CA LEU A 252 23.54 5.71 -3.11
C LEU A 252 22.33 6.50 -3.54
N PHE A 253 21.18 6.08 -3.09
CA PHE A 253 19.91 6.68 -3.41
C PHE A 253 19.17 7.05 -2.14
N PHE A 254 18.27 8.02 -2.24
CA PHE A 254 17.36 8.39 -1.19
C PHE A 254 15.92 8.46 -1.68
N PHE A 255 14.99 8.24 -0.78
CA PHE A 255 13.57 8.53 -0.91
C PHE A 255 13.11 9.22 0.37
N PHE A 256 12.37 10.30 0.25
CA PHE A 256 11.75 11.00 1.36
C PHE A 256 10.28 11.27 1.04
N ASN A 257 9.41 11.01 2.01
CA ASN A 257 7.98 11.31 1.96
C ASN A 257 7.57 12.08 3.19
N PHE A 258 6.67 13.02 3.00
CA PHE A 258 5.99 13.77 4.04
C PHE A 258 4.50 13.86 3.73
N GLU A 259 3.66 13.73 4.76
CA GLU A 259 2.21 13.87 4.65
C GLU A 259 1.65 14.46 5.94
N ASP A 260 0.80 15.48 5.82
CA ASP A 260 0.07 16.14 6.91
C ASP A 260 -1.43 16.01 6.62
N GLU A 261 -2.12 15.27 7.48
CA GLU A 261 -3.55 14.99 7.39
C GLU A 261 -4.26 15.58 8.60
N ALA A 262 -5.34 16.30 8.39
CA ALA A 262 -6.25 16.72 9.43
C ALA A 262 -7.67 16.30 9.04
N ASN A 263 -8.34 15.62 9.95
CA ASN A 263 -9.70 15.12 9.75
C ASN A 263 -10.57 15.56 10.94
N THR A 264 -11.54 16.40 10.65
CA THR A 264 -12.56 16.85 11.60
C THR A 264 -13.87 16.17 11.24
N GLN A 265 -14.47 15.47 12.17
CA GLN A 265 -15.73 14.76 11.99
C GLN A 265 -16.75 15.16 13.05
N PRO A 266 -18.07 15.18 12.73
CA PRO A 266 -19.08 15.42 13.74
C PRO A 266 -19.06 14.29 14.78
N GLY A 267 -19.07 14.64 16.07
CA GLY A 267 -19.18 13.69 17.16
C GLY A 267 -20.53 12.98 17.17
N THR A 268 -21.56 13.69 16.70
CA THR A 268 -22.87 13.15 16.41
C THR A 268 -23.54 13.97 15.31
N THR A 269 -24.36 13.32 14.49
CA THR A 269 -25.28 13.98 13.56
C THR A 269 -26.68 14.11 14.14
N PHE A 270 -26.96 13.49 15.27
CA PHE A 270 -28.25 13.59 15.96
C PHE A 270 -28.34 14.89 16.76
N ARG A 271 -29.54 15.46 16.80
CA ARG A 271 -29.86 16.63 17.63
C ARG A 271 -31.03 16.34 18.56
N ALA A 272 -31.04 17.01 19.69
CA ALA A 272 -32.15 16.98 20.62
C ALA A 272 -33.41 17.67 20.02
N ASN A 273 -34.55 17.22 20.45
CA ASN A 273 -35.86 17.84 20.10
C ASN A 273 -36.07 19.12 20.93
N ASN A 274 -36.38 20.23 20.29
CA ASN A 274 -36.65 21.50 20.98
C ASN A 274 -38.06 21.57 21.60
N GLY A 275 -38.84 20.50 21.46
CA GLY A 275 -40.24 20.44 21.90
C GLY A 275 -41.21 20.60 20.73
N GLY A 276 -42.09 19.63 20.55
CA GLY A 276 -43.10 19.65 19.50
C GLY A 276 -42.63 19.32 18.08
N GLU A 277 -41.34 19.04 17.88
CA GLU A 277 -40.80 18.63 16.59
C GLU A 277 -41.09 17.15 16.30
N THR A 278 -41.33 16.85 15.02
CA THR A 278 -41.50 15.45 14.58
C THR A 278 -40.15 14.70 14.71
N VAL A 279 -40.19 13.54 15.35
CA VAL A 279 -39.05 12.65 15.44
C VAL A 279 -38.81 12.00 14.09
N ALA A 280 -37.88 12.57 13.31
CA ALA A 280 -37.54 12.12 11.97
C ALA A 280 -36.11 12.55 11.62
N GLY A 281 -35.43 11.79 10.73
CA GLY A 281 -34.06 12.07 10.31
C GLY A 281 -33.09 12.11 11.52
N ASN A 282 -32.44 13.24 11.70
CA ASN A 282 -31.46 13.44 12.79
C ASN A 282 -32.11 13.96 14.10
N THR A 283 -33.42 14.27 14.12
CA THR A 283 -34.09 14.74 15.33
C THR A 283 -34.50 13.57 16.23
N THR A 284 -33.94 13.53 17.43
CA THR A 284 -34.25 12.49 18.43
C THR A 284 -35.55 12.80 19.17
N ARG A 285 -36.05 11.83 19.95
CA ARG A 285 -37.16 12.02 20.89
C ARG A 285 -36.74 12.68 22.22
N VAL A 286 -35.43 12.76 22.47
CA VAL A 286 -34.89 13.33 23.73
C VAL A 286 -35.00 14.86 23.63
N LEU A 287 -35.58 15.47 24.67
CA LEU A 287 -35.78 16.92 24.71
C LEU A 287 -34.47 17.64 25.06
N ALA A 288 -34.21 18.74 24.38
CA ALA A 288 -33.09 19.62 24.70
C ALA A 288 -33.14 20.16 26.12
N SER A 289 -34.37 20.47 26.62
CA SER A 289 -34.60 20.87 28.00
C SER A 289 -34.17 19.84 29.03
N ASP A 290 -34.42 18.56 28.75
CA ASP A 290 -34.06 17.48 29.68
C ASP A 290 -32.53 17.27 29.73
N LEU A 291 -31.87 17.34 28.58
CA LEU A 291 -30.40 17.26 28.52
C LEU A 291 -29.74 18.46 29.22
N GLN A 292 -30.29 19.66 29.05
CA GLN A 292 -29.80 20.85 29.71
C GLN A 292 -30.00 20.76 31.27
N ALA A 293 -31.17 20.28 31.68
CA ALA A 293 -31.45 20.05 33.11
C ALA A 293 -30.51 19.02 33.73
N LEU A 294 -30.27 17.93 33.03
CA LEU A 294 -29.31 16.88 33.46
C LEU A 294 -27.88 17.45 33.58
N SER A 295 -27.42 18.17 32.54
CA SER A 295 -26.07 18.78 32.56
C SER A 295 -25.93 19.76 33.71
N SER A 296 -26.93 20.59 33.94
CA SER A 296 -26.95 21.55 35.06
C SER A 296 -26.93 20.85 36.42
N PHE A 297 -27.70 19.76 36.57
CA PHE A 297 -27.73 18.95 37.79
C PHE A 297 -26.35 18.29 38.07
N MET A 298 -25.74 17.70 37.07
CA MET A 298 -24.43 17.07 37.17
C MET A 298 -23.36 18.10 37.60
N LYS A 299 -23.40 19.27 36.96
CA LYS A 299 -22.47 20.37 37.31
C LYS A 299 -22.64 20.88 38.72
N SER A 300 -23.90 21.10 39.16
CA SER A 300 -24.19 21.68 40.48
C SER A 300 -23.98 20.69 41.63
N THR A 301 -24.28 19.38 41.39
CA THR A 301 -24.27 18.36 42.43
C THR A 301 -22.94 17.66 42.56
N PHE A 302 -22.31 17.35 41.43
CA PHE A 302 -21.09 16.55 41.39
C PHE A 302 -19.87 17.31 40.88
N ASN A 303 -20.04 18.59 40.50
CA ASN A 303 -19.01 19.40 39.85
C ASN A 303 -18.47 18.73 38.55
N ASP A 304 -19.32 17.93 37.88
CA ASP A 304 -18.99 17.22 36.68
C ASP A 304 -19.52 17.98 35.45
N ASP A 305 -18.64 18.20 34.49
CA ASP A 305 -18.97 18.83 33.21
C ASP A 305 -19.24 17.75 32.18
N THR A 306 -20.50 17.54 31.85
CA THR A 306 -20.90 16.50 30.86
C THR A 306 -20.42 16.77 29.42
N GLY A 307 -19.90 17.98 29.19
CA GLY A 307 -19.57 18.42 27.81
C GLY A 307 -20.82 18.66 26.95
N PRO A 308 -20.63 19.04 25.69
CA PRO A 308 -21.72 19.24 24.75
C PRO A 308 -22.35 17.91 24.33
N TYR A 309 -23.69 17.86 24.25
CA TYR A 309 -24.42 16.66 23.81
C TYR A 309 -24.72 16.67 22.30
N GLN A 310 -24.50 17.79 21.60
CA GLN A 310 -24.61 17.96 20.14
C GLN A 310 -23.66 19.03 19.65
N ASP A 311 -23.48 19.14 18.34
CA ASP A 311 -22.66 20.15 17.65
C ASP A 311 -21.19 20.17 18.10
N TYR A 312 -20.68 19.03 18.57
CA TYR A 312 -19.26 18.86 18.89
C TYR A 312 -18.55 18.05 17.79
N GLN A 313 -17.25 18.23 17.71
CA GLN A 313 -16.42 17.63 16.67
C GLN A 313 -15.29 16.80 17.27
N PHE A 314 -14.90 15.75 16.55
CA PHE A 314 -13.67 15.03 16.80
C PHE A 314 -12.61 15.43 15.79
N GLU A 315 -11.46 15.85 16.26
CA GLU A 315 -10.32 16.20 15.45
C GLU A 315 -9.28 15.08 15.51
N THR A 316 -8.77 14.69 14.34
CA THR A 316 -7.77 13.65 14.20
C THR A 316 -6.64 14.16 13.30
N PRO A 317 -5.67 14.92 13.87
CA PRO A 317 -4.48 15.32 13.12
C PRO A 317 -3.49 14.14 13.02
N ALA A 318 -2.82 14.02 11.88
CA ALA A 318 -1.80 12.99 11.68
C ALA A 318 -0.67 13.50 10.78
N ARG A 319 0.57 13.31 11.21
CA ARG A 319 1.77 13.60 10.41
C ARG A 319 2.58 12.34 10.20
N ARG A 320 3.01 12.14 8.98
CA ARG A 320 3.77 10.96 8.57
C ARG A 320 5.03 11.38 7.85
N TYR A 321 6.12 10.73 8.23
CA TYR A 321 7.42 10.90 7.60
C TYR A 321 7.98 9.54 7.26
N LEU A 322 8.57 9.40 6.08
CA LEU A 322 9.34 8.24 5.73
C LEU A 322 10.61 8.68 5.04
N PHE A 323 11.73 8.17 5.52
CA PHE A 323 13.02 8.29 4.88
C PHE A 323 13.58 6.90 4.61
N ARG A 324 14.05 6.69 3.39
CA ARG A 324 14.74 5.49 2.99
C ARG A 324 16.02 5.84 2.26
N ALA A 325 17.09 5.09 2.56
CA ALA A 325 18.35 5.14 1.84
C ALA A 325 18.67 3.74 1.30
N ASP A 326 19.10 3.66 0.07
CA ASP A 326 19.48 2.41 -0.58
C ASP A 326 20.93 2.53 -1.09
N TYR A 327 21.78 1.58 -0.72
CA TYR A 327 23.19 1.58 -1.07
C TYR A 327 23.60 0.32 -1.81
N ASN A 328 24.09 0.45 -3.02
CA ASN A 328 24.70 -0.60 -3.80
C ASN A 328 26.21 -0.67 -3.40
N LEU A 329 26.54 -1.49 -2.42
CA LEU A 329 27.91 -1.63 -1.93
C LEU A 329 28.82 -2.22 -3.00
N ASN A 330 28.37 -3.33 -3.62
CA ASN A 330 29.02 -4.00 -4.74
C ASN A 330 27.97 -4.76 -5.58
N SER A 331 28.40 -5.56 -6.57
CA SER A 331 27.49 -6.35 -7.42
C SER A 331 26.66 -7.37 -6.63
N THR A 332 27.16 -7.84 -5.49
CA THR A 332 26.52 -8.90 -4.67
C THR A 332 25.75 -8.33 -3.49
N ASN A 333 26.26 -7.26 -2.84
CA ASN A 333 25.69 -6.71 -1.61
C ASN A 333 25.01 -5.37 -1.86
N LYS A 334 23.73 -5.32 -1.52
CA LYS A 334 22.88 -4.13 -1.58
C LYS A 334 22.16 -4.00 -0.23
N VAL A 335 22.13 -2.79 0.31
CA VAL A 335 21.52 -2.45 1.61
C VAL A 335 20.49 -1.34 1.41
#